data_74bb4458edbd9038edc1cc44a4ab8b98
#
_entry.id   74bb4458edbd9038edc1cc44a4ab8b98
#
_cell.length_a   1.000
_cell.length_b   1.000
_cell.length_c   1.000
_cell.angle_alpha   90.00
_cell.angle_beta   90.00
_cell.angle_gamma   90.00
#
_symmetry.space_group_name_H-M   'P 1'
#
loop_
_entity.id
_entity.type
_entity.pdbx_description
1 polymer ?
#
loop_
_entity_poly.entity_id
_entity_poly.type
_entity_poly.pdbx_seq_one_letter_code
_entity_poly.pdbx_strand_id
1 'polypeptide(L)'
;MNDNSQKEKTIPLADKYMFQTYGRFPITLVRGEGCRVWDEEGKVYFDFVGGIAVCALGHSSPLVSRALEEQSRKLVHVSNLYYTRPQTELAELLVKHSFGDRVFFCNSGAEANEAAIKLARRYSNEIFGEGKHVIISMIESFHGRTMATLSATGQKKVQAGYNPLVEGFKFVPFNDTERLDHAMDESVCAVMLEPIQGEGGVVCPEPDYLKRVRDICRNRKALLIFDEVQVGIGRTGRLFAHEHYGVTPDIMTLAKALGNGLPIGAMLATEELSRAFGPGSHATTFGGTPLVTAVSKEVLQSIIDDGWIEHCHVMGKYFKEKLEDLAQKFSFIKEVRGQGLILGVELDRPGAPIVTACMKEGFLINCIHENVLRFLPPLIIEKEDIDLLVETLDRIFME
;
A
#
# COMPACT_ATOMS: atom_id res chain seq x y z
N MET A 1 34.85 3.21 -22.92
CA MET A 1 35.41 4.17 -21.91
C MET A 1 34.29 4.37 -20.91
N ASN A 2 34.33 3.66 -19.77
CA ASN A 2 33.35 3.86 -18.71
C ASN A 2 33.66 5.15 -18.01
N ASP A 3 32.78 6.11 -18.13
CA ASP A 3 32.93 7.45 -17.55
C ASP A 3 32.76 7.40 -16.02
N ASN A 4 33.87 7.10 -15.31
CA ASN A 4 33.91 7.13 -13.84
C ASN A 4 33.59 8.53 -13.28
N SER A 5 33.54 9.57 -14.13
CA SER A 5 33.21 10.94 -13.74
C SER A 5 31.71 11.18 -13.46
N GLN A 6 30.83 10.27 -13.88
CA GLN A 6 29.37 10.37 -13.62
C GLN A 6 28.97 9.76 -12.27
N LYS A 7 29.72 8.78 -11.75
CA LYS A 7 29.38 8.06 -10.50
C LYS A 7 29.35 8.95 -9.25
N GLU A 8 30.24 9.97 -9.19
CA GLU A 8 30.31 10.89 -8.03
C GLU A 8 29.25 12.02 -8.04
N LYS A 9 28.35 12.06 -9.03
CA LYS A 9 27.44 13.20 -9.23
C LYS A 9 25.99 12.96 -8.83
N THR A 10 25.50 11.72 -8.72
CA THR A 10 24.07 11.45 -8.52
C THR A 10 23.57 12.00 -7.20
N ILE A 11 24.20 11.63 -6.08
CA ILE A 11 23.79 12.09 -4.75
C ILE A 11 23.96 13.60 -4.61
N PRO A 12 25.15 14.22 -4.91
CA PRO A 12 25.30 15.67 -4.87
C PRO A 12 24.35 16.45 -5.79
N LEU A 13 23.99 15.90 -6.95
CA LEU A 13 23.02 16.52 -7.85
C LEU A 13 21.59 16.43 -7.29
N ALA A 14 21.22 15.29 -6.69
CA ALA A 14 19.95 15.14 -6.01
C ALA A 14 19.83 16.10 -4.82
N ASP A 15 20.87 16.25 -4.02
CA ASP A 15 20.91 17.18 -2.90
C ASP A 15 20.79 18.64 -3.35
N LYS A 16 21.36 18.96 -4.51
CA LYS A 16 21.34 20.32 -5.07
C LYS A 16 20.01 20.69 -5.73
N TYR A 17 19.35 19.73 -6.43
CA TYR A 17 18.24 20.06 -7.31
C TYR A 17 16.88 19.50 -6.85
N MET A 18 16.84 18.58 -5.89
CA MET A 18 15.60 17.98 -5.40
C MET A 18 15.26 18.47 -3.99
N PHE A 19 13.97 18.64 -3.70
CA PHE A 19 13.53 18.87 -2.34
C PHE A 19 13.95 17.72 -1.43
N GLN A 20 14.51 18.03 -0.26
CA GLN A 20 14.96 17.06 0.73
C GLN A 20 13.80 16.56 1.62
N THR A 21 12.73 16.07 0.99
CA THR A 21 11.53 15.54 1.67
C THR A 21 11.65 14.07 2.09
N TYR A 22 12.71 13.40 1.65
CA TYR A 22 12.98 11.99 1.94
C TYR A 22 14.33 11.81 2.63
N GLY A 23 14.36 11.00 3.71
CA GLY A 23 15.61 10.47 4.27
C GLY A 23 16.12 9.32 3.41
N ARG A 24 16.95 9.62 2.39
CA ARG A 24 17.48 8.61 1.47
C ARG A 24 18.68 7.89 2.07
N PHE A 25 18.77 6.58 1.83
CA PHE A 25 19.99 5.84 2.07
C PHE A 25 21.08 6.28 1.07
N PRO A 26 22.37 6.31 1.46
CA PRO A 26 23.45 6.84 0.62
C PRO A 26 23.94 5.81 -0.41
N ILE A 27 23.02 5.24 -1.19
CA ILE A 27 23.28 4.31 -2.29
C ILE A 27 22.55 4.78 -3.54
N THR A 28 23.14 4.59 -4.71
CA THR A 28 22.52 4.88 -6.01
C THR A 28 22.22 3.59 -6.72
N LEU A 29 20.93 3.19 -6.75
CA LEU A 29 20.47 1.99 -7.43
C LEU A 29 20.32 2.24 -8.93
N VAL A 30 20.86 1.34 -9.77
CA VAL A 30 20.90 1.50 -11.23
C VAL A 30 20.28 0.34 -12.00
N ARG A 31 20.06 -0.80 -11.35
CA ARG A 31 19.48 -2.00 -11.95
C ARG A 31 18.62 -2.76 -10.93
N GLY A 32 17.59 -3.43 -11.40
CA GLY A 32 16.80 -4.38 -10.63
C GLY A 32 16.43 -5.60 -11.46
N GLU A 33 16.32 -6.78 -10.84
CA GLU A 33 15.88 -8.03 -11.44
C GLU A 33 15.32 -8.96 -10.37
N GLY A 34 14.07 -9.38 -10.49
CA GLY A 34 13.41 -10.21 -9.48
C GLY A 34 13.41 -9.53 -8.11
N CYS A 35 13.95 -10.20 -7.09
CA CYS A 35 14.06 -9.68 -5.72
C CYS A 35 15.39 -8.95 -5.47
N ARG A 36 16.20 -8.64 -6.50
CA ARG A 36 17.53 -8.04 -6.36
C ARG A 36 17.63 -6.70 -7.04
N VAL A 37 18.45 -5.82 -6.45
CA VAL A 37 18.82 -4.54 -7.03
C VAL A 37 20.33 -4.34 -6.94
N TRP A 38 20.89 -3.51 -7.83
CA TRP A 38 22.33 -3.22 -7.91
C TRP A 38 22.55 -1.74 -7.81
N ASP A 39 23.60 -1.36 -7.09
CA ASP A 39 24.06 0.01 -7.06
C ASP A 39 25.07 0.33 -8.19
N GLU A 40 25.50 1.59 -8.26
CA GLU A 40 26.48 2.07 -9.25
C GLU A 40 27.85 1.38 -9.13
N GLU A 41 28.20 0.82 -7.96
CA GLU A 41 29.44 0.09 -7.71
C GLU A 41 29.35 -1.38 -8.11
N GLY A 42 28.14 -1.84 -8.48
CA GLY A 42 27.86 -3.22 -8.85
C GLY A 42 27.56 -4.11 -7.65
N LYS A 43 27.43 -3.56 -6.44
CA LYS A 43 27.02 -4.32 -5.27
C LYS A 43 25.55 -4.72 -5.42
N VAL A 44 25.28 -5.99 -5.07
CA VAL A 44 23.95 -6.58 -5.09
C VAL A 44 23.28 -6.42 -3.74
N TYR A 45 21.98 -6.11 -3.77
CA TYR A 45 21.14 -6.09 -2.59
C TYR A 45 19.90 -6.94 -2.82
N PHE A 46 19.50 -7.73 -1.82
CA PHE A 46 18.20 -8.36 -1.77
C PHE A 46 17.18 -7.35 -1.25
N ASP A 47 16.11 -7.13 -2.01
CA ASP A 47 15.10 -6.10 -1.72
C ASP A 47 13.92 -6.68 -0.93
N PHE A 48 13.94 -6.48 0.39
CA PHE A 48 12.83 -6.82 1.28
C PHE A 48 11.90 -5.61 1.56
N VAL A 49 11.99 -4.55 0.74
CA VAL A 49 11.11 -3.38 0.79
C VAL A 49 10.16 -3.34 -0.41
N GLY A 50 10.61 -3.83 -1.57
CA GLY A 50 9.81 -3.90 -2.80
C GLY A 50 9.21 -2.57 -3.25
N GLY A 51 9.94 -1.43 -3.04
CA GLY A 51 9.39 -0.10 -3.30
C GLY A 51 8.23 0.27 -2.36
N ILE A 52 8.22 -0.24 -1.14
CA ILE A 52 7.13 -0.15 -0.15
C ILE A 52 5.88 -0.90 -0.64
N ALA A 53 6.02 -2.21 -0.86
CA ALA A 53 5.00 -3.12 -1.35
C ALA A 53 4.49 -2.81 -2.77
N VAL A 54 5.31 -2.21 -3.63
CA VAL A 54 4.94 -1.83 -5.01
C VAL A 54 5.31 -2.94 -6.00
N CYS A 55 6.57 -3.41 -5.98
CA CYS A 55 7.10 -4.36 -6.95
C CYS A 55 6.67 -5.80 -6.62
N ALA A 56 5.38 -6.11 -6.76
CA ALA A 56 4.82 -7.41 -6.39
C ALA A 56 5.42 -8.56 -7.21
N LEU A 57 5.59 -8.38 -8.52
CA LEU A 57 6.22 -9.33 -9.45
C LEU A 57 7.73 -9.09 -9.61
N GLY A 58 8.35 -8.40 -8.64
CA GLY A 58 9.77 -8.08 -8.66
C GLY A 58 10.14 -6.95 -9.62
N HIS A 59 11.44 -6.65 -9.61
CA HIS A 59 12.05 -5.65 -10.48
C HIS A 59 12.22 -6.18 -11.89
N SER A 60 12.07 -5.30 -12.90
CA SER A 60 12.27 -5.61 -14.33
C SER A 60 11.55 -6.88 -14.79
N SER A 61 10.35 -7.13 -14.25
CA SER A 61 9.53 -8.28 -14.63
C SER A 61 9.38 -8.37 -16.14
N PRO A 62 9.69 -9.52 -16.77
CA PRO A 62 9.55 -9.71 -18.23
C PRO A 62 8.12 -9.49 -18.72
N LEU A 63 7.12 -9.83 -17.90
CA LEU A 63 5.70 -9.59 -18.18
C LEU A 63 5.40 -8.09 -18.29
N VAL A 64 5.86 -7.30 -17.31
CA VAL A 64 5.69 -5.84 -17.29
C VAL A 64 6.41 -5.20 -18.46
N SER A 65 7.66 -5.59 -18.74
CA SER A 65 8.46 -5.05 -19.83
C SER A 65 7.82 -5.30 -21.21
N ARG A 66 7.32 -6.51 -21.42
CA ARG A 66 6.60 -6.88 -22.66
C ARG A 66 5.30 -6.08 -22.81
N ALA A 67 4.48 -6.00 -21.77
CA ALA A 67 3.22 -5.26 -21.81
C ALA A 67 3.44 -3.75 -22.09
N LEU A 68 4.50 -3.16 -21.49
CA LEU A 68 4.92 -1.78 -21.76
C LEU A 68 5.31 -1.60 -23.22
N GLU A 69 6.18 -2.47 -23.75
CA GLU A 69 6.64 -2.41 -25.14
C GLU A 69 5.46 -2.51 -26.12
N GLU A 70 4.60 -3.49 -25.95
CA GLU A 70 3.45 -3.72 -26.82
C GLU A 70 2.45 -2.54 -26.79
N GLN A 71 2.08 -2.07 -25.62
CA GLN A 71 1.07 -1.02 -25.49
C GLN A 71 1.61 0.37 -25.87
N SER A 72 2.90 0.65 -25.61
CA SER A 72 3.51 1.93 -26.01
C SER A 72 3.51 2.17 -27.52
N ARG A 73 3.54 1.10 -28.32
CA ARG A 73 3.45 1.14 -29.79
C ARG A 73 2.02 1.31 -30.32
N LYS A 74 1.00 1.14 -29.47
CA LYS A 74 -0.41 1.24 -29.87
C LYS A 74 -1.00 2.60 -29.48
N LEU A 75 -1.06 2.88 -28.17
CA LEU A 75 -1.69 4.07 -27.65
C LEU A 75 -1.23 4.29 -26.22
N VAL A 76 -0.65 5.46 -25.93
CA VAL A 76 -0.14 5.80 -24.60
C VAL A 76 -1.20 6.53 -23.77
N HIS A 77 -1.80 7.60 -24.33
CA HIS A 77 -2.73 8.47 -23.60
C HIS A 77 -3.72 9.16 -24.55
N VAL A 78 -4.99 9.26 -24.11
CA VAL A 78 -6.05 10.01 -24.82
C VAL A 78 -7.00 10.73 -23.87
N SER A 79 -6.66 10.83 -22.58
CA SER A 79 -7.58 11.31 -21.53
C SER A 79 -8.81 10.39 -21.34
N ASN A 80 -9.73 10.78 -20.47
CA ASN A 80 -11.00 10.07 -20.24
C ASN A 80 -12.17 10.63 -21.07
N LEU A 81 -11.84 11.29 -22.18
CA LEU A 81 -12.84 11.74 -23.16
C LEU A 81 -13.31 10.62 -24.09
N TYR A 82 -12.54 9.56 -24.21
CA TYR A 82 -12.79 8.42 -25.11
C TYR A 82 -12.65 7.10 -24.34
N TYR A 83 -13.39 6.09 -24.77
CA TYR A 83 -13.22 4.74 -24.26
C TYR A 83 -11.95 4.11 -24.79
N THR A 84 -11.25 3.35 -23.94
CA THR A 84 -10.08 2.59 -24.31
C THR A 84 -10.21 1.15 -23.81
N ARG A 85 -9.81 0.18 -24.63
CA ARG A 85 -9.94 -1.24 -24.32
C ARG A 85 -9.16 -1.64 -23.07
N PRO A 86 -7.88 -1.27 -22.89
CA PRO A 86 -7.12 -1.66 -21.70
C PRO A 86 -7.77 -1.21 -20.39
N GLN A 87 -8.31 0.02 -20.35
CA GLN A 87 -9.00 0.55 -19.17
C GLN A 87 -10.25 -0.28 -18.83
N THR A 88 -11.06 -0.59 -19.84
CA THR A 88 -12.29 -1.38 -19.66
C THR A 88 -11.99 -2.81 -19.21
N GLU A 89 -10.99 -3.46 -19.82
CA GLU A 89 -10.59 -4.82 -19.48
C GLU A 89 -10.03 -4.92 -18.06
N LEU A 90 -9.25 -3.94 -17.60
CA LEU A 90 -8.78 -3.90 -16.22
C LEU A 90 -9.94 -3.67 -15.25
N ALA A 91 -10.90 -2.79 -15.59
CA ALA A 91 -12.09 -2.55 -14.76
C ALA A 91 -12.92 -3.83 -14.63
N GLU A 92 -13.17 -4.54 -15.74
CA GLU A 92 -13.89 -5.82 -15.76
C GLU A 92 -13.18 -6.86 -14.86
N LEU A 93 -11.86 -6.98 -14.96
CA LEU A 93 -11.07 -7.91 -14.15
C LEU A 93 -11.19 -7.60 -12.66
N LEU A 94 -11.06 -6.33 -12.26
CA LEU A 94 -11.20 -5.90 -10.87
C LEU A 94 -12.61 -6.17 -10.34
N VAL A 95 -13.64 -5.84 -11.08
CA VAL A 95 -15.04 -6.07 -10.70
C VAL A 95 -15.34 -7.57 -10.56
N LYS A 96 -14.88 -8.39 -11.51
CA LYS A 96 -15.06 -9.85 -11.48
C LYS A 96 -14.48 -10.51 -10.23
N HIS A 97 -13.40 -9.98 -9.69
CA HIS A 97 -12.67 -10.56 -8.56
C HIS A 97 -12.84 -9.80 -7.24
N SER A 98 -13.75 -8.83 -7.16
CA SER A 98 -14.04 -8.06 -5.95
C SER A 98 -15.53 -7.96 -5.66
N PHE A 99 -15.88 -7.22 -4.61
CA PHE A 99 -17.27 -6.88 -4.29
C PHE A 99 -17.79 -5.68 -5.09
N GLY A 100 -16.88 -4.91 -5.70
CA GLY A 100 -17.22 -3.64 -6.35
C GLY A 100 -17.85 -3.84 -7.72
N ASP A 101 -18.84 -3.00 -8.04
CA ASP A 101 -19.54 -3.00 -9.34
C ASP A 101 -18.96 -1.96 -10.30
N ARG A 102 -18.24 -0.97 -9.78
CA ARG A 102 -17.66 0.16 -10.53
C ARG A 102 -16.26 0.49 -10.07
N VAL A 103 -15.45 0.95 -11.01
CA VAL A 103 -14.06 1.35 -10.77
C VAL A 103 -13.83 2.77 -11.27
N PHE A 104 -13.20 3.59 -10.44
CA PHE A 104 -12.60 4.87 -10.85
C PHE A 104 -11.08 4.72 -10.81
N PHE A 105 -10.40 5.00 -11.93
CA PHE A 105 -8.94 4.97 -12.02
C PHE A 105 -8.32 6.34 -11.79
N CYS A 106 -7.18 6.36 -11.10
CA CYS A 106 -6.34 7.53 -10.85
C CYS A 106 -4.86 7.13 -10.90
N ASN A 107 -3.94 7.95 -10.37
CA ASN A 107 -2.50 7.76 -10.55
C ASN A 107 -1.77 7.30 -9.27
N SER A 108 -2.43 7.32 -8.13
CA SER A 108 -1.83 7.02 -6.83
C SER A 108 -2.86 6.55 -5.80
N GLY A 109 -2.37 5.95 -4.70
CA GLY A 109 -3.23 5.63 -3.57
C GLY A 109 -3.84 6.87 -2.90
N ALA A 110 -3.11 7.99 -2.86
CA ALA A 110 -3.64 9.24 -2.35
C ALA A 110 -4.83 9.74 -3.18
N GLU A 111 -4.74 9.71 -4.51
CA GLU A 111 -5.86 10.08 -5.38
C GLU A 111 -7.03 9.09 -5.28
N ALA A 112 -6.78 7.80 -5.09
CA ALA A 112 -7.83 6.82 -4.86
C ALA A 112 -8.58 7.10 -3.54
N ASN A 113 -7.84 7.44 -2.49
CA ASN A 113 -8.41 7.84 -1.21
C ASN A 113 -9.15 9.19 -1.26
N GLU A 114 -8.66 10.18 -2.02
CA GLU A 114 -9.39 11.42 -2.32
C GLU A 114 -10.74 11.12 -2.99
N ALA A 115 -10.76 10.21 -3.96
CA ALA A 115 -11.98 9.78 -4.63
C ALA A 115 -12.95 9.10 -3.65
N ALA A 116 -12.46 8.23 -2.76
CA ALA A 116 -13.25 7.55 -1.74
C ALA A 116 -13.86 8.54 -0.73
N ILE A 117 -13.06 9.49 -0.22
CA ILE A 117 -13.51 10.56 0.68
C ILE A 117 -14.61 11.40 0.02
N LYS A 118 -14.38 11.80 -1.24
CA LYS A 118 -15.35 12.61 -2.00
C LYS A 118 -16.63 11.84 -2.27
N LEU A 119 -16.53 10.56 -2.67
CA LEU A 119 -17.69 9.72 -2.92
C LEU A 119 -18.53 9.54 -1.66
N ALA A 120 -17.90 9.22 -0.53
CA ALA A 120 -18.59 9.02 0.74
C ALA A 120 -19.34 10.29 1.19
N ARG A 121 -18.71 11.46 1.11
CA ARG A 121 -19.32 12.74 1.46
C ARG A 121 -20.48 13.09 0.53
N ARG A 122 -20.28 12.92 -0.78
CA ARG A 122 -21.28 13.26 -1.78
C ARG A 122 -22.51 12.37 -1.69
N TYR A 123 -22.32 11.04 -1.62
CA TYR A 123 -23.39 10.08 -1.42
C TYR A 123 -24.19 10.39 -0.16
N SER A 124 -23.48 10.64 0.96
CA SER A 124 -24.15 10.95 2.22
C SER A 124 -24.99 12.23 2.14
N ASN A 125 -24.46 13.30 1.50
CA ASN A 125 -25.21 14.54 1.30
C ASN A 125 -26.45 14.34 0.43
N GLU A 126 -26.37 13.52 -0.61
CA GLU A 126 -27.52 13.23 -1.49
C GLU A 126 -28.62 12.43 -0.75
N ILE A 127 -28.27 11.50 0.15
CA ILE A 127 -29.23 10.63 0.84
C ILE A 127 -29.75 11.24 2.14
N PHE A 128 -28.89 11.91 2.92
CA PHE A 128 -29.22 12.37 4.28
C PHE A 128 -29.25 13.89 4.42
N GLY A 129 -28.92 14.64 3.36
CA GLY A 129 -28.78 16.10 3.39
C GLY A 129 -27.45 16.56 3.97
N GLU A 130 -27.29 17.91 4.04
CA GLU A 130 -26.08 18.53 4.58
C GLU A 130 -25.93 18.23 6.09
N GLY A 131 -24.69 18.06 6.53
CA GLY A 131 -24.35 17.83 7.95
C GLY A 131 -23.77 16.44 8.21
N LYS A 132 -24.03 15.42 7.38
CA LYS A 132 -23.46 14.08 7.52
C LYS A 132 -22.27 13.92 6.59
N HIS A 133 -21.09 14.45 6.99
CA HIS A 133 -19.88 14.52 6.15
C HIS A 133 -18.58 14.12 6.88
N VAL A 134 -18.65 13.85 8.17
CA VAL A 134 -17.48 13.48 8.98
C VAL A 134 -17.05 12.05 8.63
N ILE A 135 -15.74 11.87 8.52
CA ILE A 135 -15.12 10.54 8.34
C ILE A 135 -14.28 10.24 9.57
N ILE A 136 -14.51 9.08 10.17
CA ILE A 136 -13.65 8.58 11.24
C ILE A 136 -12.52 7.78 10.62
N SER A 137 -11.27 8.11 10.98
CA SER A 137 -10.07 7.38 10.62
C SER A 137 -9.36 6.85 11.86
N MET A 138 -8.37 5.99 11.68
CA MET A 138 -7.66 5.39 12.80
C MET A 138 -6.41 6.17 13.17
N ILE A 139 -6.10 6.24 14.46
CA ILE A 139 -4.79 6.74 14.95
C ILE A 139 -3.69 5.85 14.33
N GLU A 140 -2.57 6.45 13.96
CA GLU A 140 -1.43 5.84 13.25
C GLU A 140 -1.75 5.33 11.83
N SER A 141 -2.94 5.61 11.27
CA SER A 141 -3.24 5.31 9.87
C SER A 141 -2.40 6.14 8.90
N PHE A 142 -2.29 5.67 7.65
CA PHE A 142 -1.68 6.43 6.57
C PHE A 142 -2.51 6.31 5.28
N HIS A 143 -3.10 7.43 4.83
CA HIS A 143 -3.97 7.45 3.65
C HIS A 143 -3.46 8.31 2.49
N GLY A 144 -2.34 9.01 2.67
CA GLY A 144 -1.70 9.81 1.61
C GLY A 144 -1.16 11.16 2.07
N ARG A 145 -0.72 11.96 1.09
CA ARG A 145 -0.06 13.26 1.30
C ARG A 145 -0.75 14.44 0.59
N THR A 146 -1.89 14.24 -0.07
CA THR A 146 -2.75 15.32 -0.54
C THR A 146 -3.52 15.92 0.63
N MET A 147 -4.07 17.14 0.50
CA MET A 147 -4.64 17.84 1.67
C MET A 147 -5.74 17.05 2.39
N ALA A 148 -6.68 16.40 1.68
CA ALA A 148 -7.72 15.64 2.36
C ALA A 148 -7.18 14.29 2.89
N THR A 149 -6.34 13.57 2.15
CA THR A 149 -5.74 12.32 2.64
C THR A 149 -4.75 12.55 3.77
N LEU A 150 -4.01 13.67 3.76
CA LEU A 150 -3.19 14.12 4.87
C LEU A 150 -4.05 14.38 6.11
N SER A 151 -5.19 15.05 5.92
CA SER A 151 -6.15 15.32 7.00
C SER A 151 -6.82 14.05 7.53
N ALA A 152 -6.97 13.00 6.71
CA ALA A 152 -7.47 11.68 7.09
C ALA A 152 -6.40 10.78 7.74
N THR A 153 -5.11 11.09 7.57
CA THR A 153 -3.99 10.32 8.14
C THR A 153 -3.85 10.59 9.63
N GLY A 154 -3.97 9.55 10.46
CA GLY A 154 -3.99 9.63 11.92
C GLY A 154 -2.63 9.86 12.58
N GLN A 155 -1.70 10.54 11.92
CA GLN A 155 -0.32 10.77 12.38
C GLN A 155 -0.04 12.26 12.53
N LYS A 156 0.00 12.77 13.78
CA LYS A 156 0.26 14.18 14.07
C LYS A 156 1.56 14.71 13.46
N LYS A 157 2.61 13.89 13.43
CA LYS A 157 3.91 14.23 12.83
C LYS A 157 3.78 14.53 11.33
N VAL A 158 2.92 13.79 10.63
CA VAL A 158 2.67 13.96 9.20
C VAL A 158 1.84 15.20 8.89
N GLN A 159 0.93 15.59 9.79
CA GLN A 159 0.06 16.76 9.69
C GLN A 159 0.73 18.08 10.10
N ALA A 160 1.82 17.99 10.85
CA ALA A 160 2.48 19.17 11.42
C ALA A 160 2.91 20.18 10.34
N GLY A 161 2.54 21.46 10.52
CA GLY A 161 2.88 22.56 9.62
C GLY A 161 1.93 22.78 8.43
N TYR A 162 0.87 21.96 8.28
CA TYR A 162 -0.07 22.05 7.15
C TYR A 162 -1.45 22.65 7.53
N ASN A 163 -1.55 23.27 8.70
CA ASN A 163 -2.81 23.90 9.12
C ASN A 163 -3.14 25.14 8.25
N PRO A 164 -4.46 25.40 7.96
CA PRO A 164 -5.59 24.60 8.41
C PRO A 164 -5.74 23.29 7.62
N LEU A 165 -6.00 22.20 8.33
CA LEU A 165 -6.33 20.91 7.70
C LEU A 165 -7.76 20.95 7.12
N VAL A 166 -8.06 20.02 6.22
CA VAL A 166 -9.43 19.83 5.74
C VAL A 166 -10.30 19.32 6.88
N GLU A 167 -11.40 20.02 7.16
CA GLU A 167 -12.33 19.69 8.22
C GLU A 167 -13.12 18.40 7.97
N GLY A 168 -13.73 17.86 9.04
CA GLY A 168 -14.61 16.70 8.98
C GLY A 168 -13.87 15.36 9.10
N PHE A 169 -12.76 15.30 9.84
CA PHE A 169 -12.10 14.06 10.23
C PHE A 169 -12.05 13.94 11.76
N LYS A 170 -12.34 12.73 12.25
CA LYS A 170 -12.17 12.31 13.65
C LYS A 170 -11.24 11.10 13.69
N PHE A 171 -10.57 10.89 14.83
CA PHE A 171 -9.63 9.79 15.00
C PHE A 171 -9.95 8.97 16.23
N VAL A 172 -9.91 7.65 16.09
CA VAL A 172 -10.05 6.68 17.19
C VAL A 172 -8.89 5.68 17.13
N PRO A 173 -8.51 5.04 18.24
CA PRO A 173 -7.51 3.98 18.20
C PRO A 173 -7.97 2.81 17.33
N PHE A 174 -7.02 2.22 16.60
CA PHE A 174 -7.24 0.93 15.94
C PHE A 174 -7.47 -0.15 17.00
N ASN A 175 -8.27 -1.17 16.71
CA ASN A 175 -8.68 -2.23 17.63
C ASN A 175 -9.55 -1.78 18.84
N ASP A 176 -10.11 -0.57 18.82
CA ASP A 176 -10.98 -0.04 19.89
C ASP A 176 -12.39 0.25 19.35
N THR A 177 -13.25 -0.78 19.33
CA THR A 177 -14.63 -0.66 18.86
C THR A 177 -15.52 0.15 19.79
N GLU A 178 -15.21 0.24 21.09
CA GLU A 178 -15.98 1.03 22.05
C GLU A 178 -15.80 2.53 21.79
N ARG A 179 -14.56 2.96 21.59
CA ARG A 179 -14.29 4.36 21.20
C ARG A 179 -14.81 4.69 19.83
N LEU A 180 -14.79 3.73 18.89
CA LEU A 180 -15.40 3.93 17.58
C LEU A 180 -16.90 4.17 17.72
N ASP A 181 -17.65 3.28 18.40
CA ASP A 181 -19.11 3.44 18.53
C ASP A 181 -19.47 4.73 19.27
N HIS A 182 -18.71 5.12 20.30
CA HIS A 182 -18.90 6.38 21.01
C HIS A 182 -18.65 7.62 20.12
N ALA A 183 -17.73 7.54 19.17
CA ALA A 183 -17.42 8.63 18.24
C ALA A 183 -18.43 8.75 17.08
N MET A 184 -19.28 7.73 16.86
CA MET A 184 -20.27 7.66 15.79
C MET A 184 -21.52 8.49 16.12
N ASP A 185 -21.45 9.79 15.90
CA ASP A 185 -22.62 10.68 15.94
C ASP A 185 -23.29 10.84 14.56
N GLU A 186 -24.36 11.64 14.51
CA GLU A 186 -25.17 11.85 13.30
C GLU A 186 -24.40 12.51 12.15
N SER A 187 -23.29 13.18 12.43
CA SER A 187 -22.44 13.82 11.42
C SER A 187 -21.54 12.85 10.65
N VAL A 188 -21.38 11.60 11.16
CA VAL A 188 -20.44 10.65 10.59
C VAL A 188 -21.02 9.95 9.36
N CYS A 189 -20.41 10.15 8.20
CA CYS A 189 -20.80 9.52 6.94
C CYS A 189 -20.02 8.23 6.63
N ALA A 190 -18.79 8.10 7.14
CA ALA A 190 -17.96 6.92 6.87
C ALA A 190 -16.94 6.64 7.97
N VAL A 191 -16.50 5.39 8.04
CA VAL A 191 -15.29 4.94 8.73
C VAL A 191 -14.29 4.52 7.67
N MET A 192 -13.07 5.04 7.72
CA MET A 192 -11.97 4.74 6.79
C MET A 192 -10.81 4.11 7.56
N LEU A 193 -10.34 2.95 7.11
CA LEU A 193 -9.23 2.26 7.75
C LEU A 193 -8.50 1.30 6.79
N GLU A 194 -7.26 0.99 7.13
CA GLU A 194 -6.47 -0.09 6.52
C GLU A 194 -6.83 -1.41 7.21
N PRO A 195 -7.13 -2.52 6.50
CA PRO A 195 -7.37 -3.82 7.15
C PRO A 195 -6.20 -4.30 8.02
N ILE A 196 -4.97 -3.96 7.62
CA ILE A 196 -3.74 -4.04 8.42
C ILE A 196 -3.04 -2.69 8.26
N GLN A 197 -2.76 -1.98 9.35
CA GLN A 197 -2.04 -0.72 9.28
C GLN A 197 -0.58 -0.95 8.88
N GLY A 198 -0.22 -0.54 7.66
CA GLY A 198 1.13 -0.75 7.14
C GLY A 198 2.16 0.21 7.74
N GLU A 199 1.94 1.51 7.58
CA GLU A 199 2.81 2.56 8.11
C GLU A 199 2.66 2.74 9.62
N GLY A 200 1.55 2.31 10.20
CA GLY A 200 1.26 2.32 11.63
C GLY A 200 1.99 1.24 12.45
N GLY A 201 2.91 0.48 11.84
CA GLY A 201 3.69 -0.54 12.56
C GLY A 201 3.35 -1.98 12.21
N VAL A 202 2.76 -2.24 11.05
CA VAL A 202 2.23 -3.56 10.64
C VAL A 202 1.24 -4.09 11.69
N VAL A 203 0.29 -3.25 12.09
CA VAL A 203 -0.69 -3.60 13.14
C VAL A 203 -1.85 -4.37 12.52
N CYS A 204 -2.01 -5.63 12.94
CA CYS A 204 -3.12 -6.48 12.51
C CYS A 204 -4.38 -6.21 13.35
N PRO A 205 -5.58 -6.39 12.78
CA PRO A 205 -6.82 -6.30 13.54
C PRO A 205 -6.93 -7.48 14.52
N GLU A 206 -7.45 -7.20 15.72
CA GLU A 206 -7.86 -8.23 16.65
C GLU A 206 -8.99 -9.10 16.09
N PRO A 207 -9.17 -10.32 16.61
CA PRO A 207 -10.30 -11.16 16.22
C PRO A 207 -11.62 -10.39 16.28
N ASP A 208 -12.43 -10.51 15.22
CA ASP A 208 -13.73 -9.88 15.05
C ASP A 208 -13.78 -8.33 15.04
N TYR A 209 -12.62 -7.63 15.17
CA TYR A 209 -12.60 -6.17 15.14
C TYR A 209 -13.25 -5.61 13.87
N LEU A 210 -12.83 -6.04 12.67
CA LEU A 210 -13.38 -5.55 11.41
C LEU A 210 -14.87 -5.89 11.23
N LYS A 211 -15.33 -7.03 11.75
CA LYS A 211 -16.77 -7.40 11.74
C LYS A 211 -17.57 -6.42 12.60
N ARG A 212 -17.08 -6.14 13.81
CA ARG A 212 -17.71 -5.16 14.71
C ARG A 212 -17.74 -3.76 14.10
N VAL A 213 -16.65 -3.33 13.46
CA VAL A 213 -16.60 -2.06 12.71
C VAL A 213 -17.68 -2.04 11.63
N ARG A 214 -17.82 -3.12 10.84
CA ARG A 214 -18.88 -3.25 9.82
C ARG A 214 -20.28 -3.13 10.42
N ASP A 215 -20.53 -3.80 11.54
CA ASP A 215 -21.83 -3.76 12.22
C ASP A 215 -22.14 -2.37 12.77
N ILE A 216 -21.17 -1.71 13.39
CA ILE A 216 -21.29 -0.31 13.84
C ILE A 216 -21.65 0.60 12.65
N CYS A 217 -20.91 0.50 11.53
CA CYS A 217 -21.19 1.29 10.35
C CYS A 217 -22.63 1.08 9.84
N ARG A 218 -23.08 -0.18 9.75
CA ARG A 218 -24.45 -0.50 9.32
C ARG A 218 -25.50 0.10 10.25
N ASN A 219 -25.34 -0.09 11.56
CA ASN A 219 -26.28 0.41 12.57
C ASN A 219 -26.38 1.94 12.57
N ARG A 220 -25.28 2.63 12.28
CA ARG A 220 -25.18 4.10 12.23
C ARG A 220 -25.44 4.68 10.82
N LYS A 221 -25.74 3.84 9.82
CA LYS A 221 -25.92 4.24 8.42
C LYS A 221 -24.71 5.02 7.90
N ALA A 222 -23.52 4.56 8.23
CA ALA A 222 -22.24 5.08 7.75
C ALA A 222 -21.59 4.08 6.78
N LEU A 223 -20.82 4.57 5.83
CA LEU A 223 -20.07 3.75 4.89
C LEU A 223 -18.80 3.19 5.56
N LEU A 224 -18.37 2.02 5.09
CA LEU A 224 -17.07 1.43 5.43
C LEU A 224 -16.14 1.54 4.22
N ILE A 225 -15.01 2.22 4.40
CA ILE A 225 -13.95 2.39 3.39
C ILE A 225 -12.74 1.58 3.84
N PHE A 226 -12.31 0.62 3.02
CA PHE A 226 -11.03 -0.05 3.23
C PHE A 226 -9.96 0.51 2.29
N ASP A 227 -8.89 1.02 2.90
CA ASP A 227 -7.66 1.37 2.21
C ASP A 227 -6.80 0.11 2.08
N GLU A 228 -6.86 -0.51 0.91
CA GLU A 228 -6.04 -1.67 0.56
C GLU A 228 -4.85 -1.32 -0.35
N VAL A 229 -4.45 -0.06 -0.36
CA VAL A 229 -3.32 0.43 -1.17
C VAL A 229 -2.03 -0.33 -0.87
N GLN A 230 -1.75 -0.70 0.39
CA GLN A 230 -0.54 -1.45 0.74
C GLN A 230 -0.79 -2.95 0.89
N VAL A 231 -1.97 -3.37 1.31
CA VAL A 231 -2.27 -4.75 1.73
C VAL A 231 -3.06 -5.55 0.71
N GLY A 232 -3.59 -4.91 -0.33
CA GLY A 232 -4.29 -5.56 -1.44
C GLY A 232 -3.36 -6.22 -2.46
N ILE A 233 -3.95 -6.73 -3.51
CA ILE A 233 -3.26 -7.30 -4.68
C ILE A 233 -2.28 -8.42 -4.28
N GLY A 234 -2.76 -9.38 -3.49
CA GLY A 234 -2.01 -10.60 -3.14
C GLY A 234 -1.10 -10.47 -1.91
N ARG A 235 -0.80 -9.27 -1.40
CA ARG A 235 0.21 -9.01 -0.36
C ARG A 235 0.06 -9.83 0.93
N THR A 236 -1.17 -10.14 1.31
CA THR A 236 -1.49 -10.86 2.56
C THR A 236 -1.74 -12.36 2.36
N GLY A 237 -1.58 -12.89 1.13
CA GLY A 237 -1.93 -14.28 0.79
C GLY A 237 -3.41 -14.49 0.46
N ARG A 238 -4.14 -13.39 0.23
CA ARG A 238 -5.45 -13.29 -0.42
C ARG A 238 -5.38 -12.18 -1.45
N LEU A 239 -6.30 -12.15 -2.43
CA LEU A 239 -6.30 -11.09 -3.42
C LEU A 239 -6.51 -9.72 -2.77
N PHE A 240 -7.47 -9.65 -1.85
CA PHE A 240 -7.70 -8.48 -0.99
C PHE A 240 -7.62 -8.86 0.49
N ALA A 241 -7.06 -7.98 1.31
CA ALA A 241 -6.84 -8.26 2.72
C ALA A 241 -8.13 -8.48 3.50
N HIS A 242 -9.22 -7.78 3.16
CA HIS A 242 -10.51 -7.93 3.82
C HIS A 242 -11.13 -9.34 3.71
N GLU A 243 -10.72 -10.13 2.71
CA GLU A 243 -11.20 -11.50 2.51
C GLU A 243 -10.84 -12.43 3.67
N HIS A 244 -9.70 -12.17 4.36
CA HIS A 244 -9.30 -12.94 5.55
C HIS A 244 -10.32 -12.84 6.69
N TYR A 245 -11.04 -11.73 6.77
CA TYR A 245 -11.92 -11.39 7.87
C TYR A 245 -13.40 -11.62 7.53
N GLY A 246 -13.70 -11.93 6.26
CA GLY A 246 -15.08 -12.12 5.78
C GLY A 246 -15.92 -10.84 5.88
N VAL A 247 -15.28 -9.68 5.74
CA VAL A 247 -15.92 -8.36 5.82
C VAL A 247 -15.84 -7.66 4.49
N THR A 248 -16.99 -7.29 3.94
CA THR A 248 -17.06 -6.53 2.68
C THR A 248 -17.24 -5.05 2.98
N PRO A 249 -16.37 -4.16 2.49
CA PRO A 249 -16.54 -2.71 2.61
C PRO A 249 -17.57 -2.20 1.58
N ASP A 250 -17.92 -0.92 1.67
CA ASP A 250 -18.73 -0.22 0.68
C ASP A 250 -17.86 0.42 -0.40
N ILE A 251 -16.62 0.80 -0.02
CA ILE A 251 -15.61 1.39 -0.90
C ILE A 251 -14.25 0.75 -0.57
N MET A 252 -13.47 0.43 -1.60
CA MET A 252 -12.10 -0.06 -1.46
C MET A 252 -11.16 0.75 -2.36
N THR A 253 -9.95 1.06 -1.86
CA THR A 253 -8.93 1.76 -2.64
C THR A 253 -7.71 0.88 -2.85
N LEU A 254 -7.13 0.95 -4.04
CA LEU A 254 -6.00 0.15 -4.50
C LEU A 254 -4.95 1.04 -5.16
N ALA A 255 -3.68 0.65 -5.11
CA ALA A 255 -2.58 1.23 -5.86
C ALA A 255 -1.35 0.30 -5.83
N LYS A 256 -0.14 0.83 -5.74
CA LYS A 256 1.13 0.10 -5.49
C LYS A 256 1.27 -1.16 -6.35
N ALA A 257 1.05 -2.34 -5.75
CA ALA A 257 1.18 -3.63 -6.42
C ALA A 257 0.32 -3.76 -7.70
N LEU A 258 -0.80 -3.03 -7.79
CA LEU A 258 -1.65 -2.98 -8.99
C LEU A 258 -0.87 -2.56 -10.24
N GLY A 259 0.12 -1.68 -10.10
CA GLY A 259 0.93 -1.18 -11.21
C GLY A 259 2.32 -1.81 -11.32
N ASN A 260 2.76 -2.58 -10.32
CA ASN A 260 4.11 -3.15 -10.23
C ASN A 260 5.23 -2.15 -10.60
N GLY A 261 5.13 -0.92 -10.08
CA GLY A 261 6.07 0.18 -10.34
C GLY A 261 5.53 1.31 -11.20
N LEU A 262 4.45 1.10 -11.94
CA LEU A 262 3.78 2.16 -12.69
C LEU A 262 2.77 2.93 -11.81
N PRO A 263 2.61 4.24 -12.02
CA PRO A 263 1.68 5.07 -11.25
C PRO A 263 0.23 4.76 -11.63
N ILE A 264 -0.48 4.07 -10.76
CA ILE A 264 -1.91 3.80 -10.85
C ILE A 264 -2.53 3.74 -9.46
N GLY A 265 -3.76 4.19 -9.35
CA GLY A 265 -4.66 3.93 -8.24
C GLY A 265 -6.05 3.57 -8.79
N ALA A 266 -6.84 2.90 -7.97
CA ALA A 266 -8.22 2.59 -8.27
C ALA A 266 -9.08 2.72 -7.01
N MET A 267 -10.29 3.25 -7.16
CA MET A 267 -11.33 3.20 -6.16
C MET A 267 -12.46 2.32 -6.70
N LEU A 268 -12.84 1.31 -5.93
CA LEU A 268 -13.96 0.43 -6.22
C LEU A 268 -15.12 0.73 -5.29
N ALA A 269 -16.33 0.72 -5.81
CA ALA A 269 -17.54 0.91 -5.03
C ALA A 269 -18.71 0.12 -5.62
N THR A 270 -19.78 -0.04 -4.81
CA THR A 270 -21.02 -0.66 -5.28
C THR A 270 -21.74 0.21 -6.32
N GLU A 271 -22.62 -0.40 -7.11
CA GLU A 271 -23.47 0.32 -8.10
C GLU A 271 -24.29 1.44 -7.44
N GLU A 272 -24.81 1.19 -6.24
CA GLU A 272 -25.59 2.18 -5.49
C GLU A 272 -24.78 3.46 -5.25
N LEU A 273 -23.57 3.32 -4.71
CA LEU A 273 -22.69 4.45 -4.39
C LEU A 273 -22.21 5.17 -5.67
N SER A 274 -21.98 4.42 -6.73
CA SER A 274 -21.46 4.98 -7.98
C SER A 274 -22.39 6.03 -8.60
N ARG A 275 -23.68 5.97 -8.31
CA ARG A 275 -24.68 6.93 -8.79
C ARG A 275 -24.46 8.36 -8.29
N ALA A 276 -23.79 8.52 -7.15
CA ALA A 276 -23.42 9.82 -6.64
C ALA A 276 -22.30 10.50 -7.49
N PHE A 277 -21.56 9.73 -8.30
CA PHE A 277 -20.54 10.27 -9.21
C PHE A 277 -21.04 10.26 -10.66
N GLY A 278 -21.63 11.37 -11.10
CA GLY A 278 -21.98 11.63 -12.50
C GLY A 278 -20.92 12.47 -13.22
N PRO A 279 -21.10 12.75 -14.52
CA PRO A 279 -20.21 13.59 -15.31
C PRO A 279 -19.90 14.93 -14.62
N GLY A 280 -18.62 15.30 -14.54
CA GLY A 280 -18.16 16.54 -13.91
C GLY A 280 -17.99 16.49 -12.39
N SER A 281 -18.36 15.39 -11.71
CA SER A 281 -18.25 15.29 -10.24
C SER A 281 -16.83 15.05 -9.76
N HIS A 282 -16.06 14.26 -10.49
CA HIS A 282 -14.66 13.95 -10.22
C HIS A 282 -13.95 13.60 -11.52
N ALA A 283 -12.63 13.87 -11.61
CA ALA A 283 -11.85 13.64 -12.80
C ALA A 283 -10.35 13.55 -12.50
N THR A 284 -9.61 12.97 -13.43
CA THR A 284 -8.16 12.96 -13.48
C THR A 284 -7.71 12.95 -14.93
N THR A 285 -6.63 13.66 -15.26
CA THR A 285 -6.10 13.70 -16.64
C THR A 285 -5.48 12.37 -17.05
N PHE A 286 -4.65 11.79 -16.21
CA PHE A 286 -3.84 10.60 -16.52
C PHE A 286 -4.40 9.30 -15.94
N GLY A 287 -5.37 9.36 -15.04
CA GLY A 287 -5.92 8.16 -14.40
C GLY A 287 -6.58 7.24 -15.44
N GLY A 288 -6.20 5.96 -15.40
CA GLY A 288 -6.69 4.95 -16.32
C GLY A 288 -6.14 5.06 -17.76
N THR A 289 -4.98 5.71 -17.94
CA THR A 289 -4.35 5.81 -19.26
C THR A 289 -4.07 4.41 -19.85
N PRO A 290 -4.26 4.21 -21.18
CA PRO A 290 -4.12 2.90 -21.85
C PRO A 290 -2.82 2.16 -21.54
N LEU A 291 -1.70 2.89 -21.49
CA LEU A 291 -0.39 2.30 -21.20
C LEU A 291 -0.36 1.62 -19.84
N VAL A 292 -0.78 2.32 -18.81
CA VAL A 292 -0.71 1.83 -17.43
C VAL A 292 -1.75 0.76 -17.16
N THR A 293 -2.97 0.93 -17.67
CA THR A 293 -4.03 -0.08 -17.47
C THR A 293 -3.77 -1.38 -18.23
N ALA A 294 -3.11 -1.35 -19.39
CA ALA A 294 -2.67 -2.55 -20.07
C ALA A 294 -1.66 -3.35 -19.22
N VAL A 295 -0.67 -2.67 -18.66
CA VAL A 295 0.32 -3.32 -17.78
C VAL A 295 -0.34 -3.82 -16.49
N SER A 296 -1.16 -3.00 -15.85
CA SER A 296 -1.84 -3.38 -14.60
C SER A 296 -2.77 -4.57 -14.78
N LYS A 297 -3.42 -4.71 -15.93
CA LYS A 297 -4.22 -5.88 -16.27
C LYS A 297 -3.36 -7.15 -16.29
N GLU A 298 -2.23 -7.11 -16.99
CA GLU A 298 -1.32 -8.26 -17.07
C GLU A 298 -0.74 -8.62 -15.69
N VAL A 299 -0.38 -7.61 -14.87
CA VAL A 299 0.08 -7.80 -13.50
C VAL A 299 -0.99 -8.47 -12.64
N LEU A 300 -2.21 -7.95 -12.65
CA LEU A 300 -3.32 -8.49 -11.87
C LEU A 300 -3.70 -9.91 -12.32
N GLN A 301 -3.74 -10.14 -13.62
CA GLN A 301 -4.03 -11.47 -14.19
C GLN A 301 -2.98 -12.49 -13.76
N SER A 302 -1.68 -12.15 -13.84
CA SER A 302 -0.60 -13.02 -13.37
C SER A 302 -0.72 -13.30 -11.87
N ILE A 303 -1.01 -12.30 -11.04
CA ILE A 303 -1.18 -12.50 -9.59
C ILE A 303 -2.31 -13.47 -9.30
N ILE A 304 -3.40 -13.44 -10.07
CA ILE A 304 -4.57 -14.32 -9.90
C ILE A 304 -4.27 -15.73 -10.40
N ASP A 305 -3.68 -15.87 -11.60
CA ASP A 305 -3.65 -17.14 -12.34
C ASP A 305 -2.35 -17.94 -12.11
N ASP A 306 -1.20 -17.28 -11.84
CA ASP A 306 0.10 -17.94 -11.78
C ASP A 306 0.46 -18.45 -10.36
N GLY A 307 -0.49 -18.42 -9.42
CA GLY A 307 -0.31 -18.99 -8.08
C GLY A 307 0.42 -18.09 -7.08
N TRP A 308 0.67 -16.80 -7.40
CA TRP A 308 1.41 -15.89 -6.53
C TRP A 308 0.70 -15.58 -5.20
N ILE A 309 -0.63 -15.68 -5.15
CA ILE A 309 -1.40 -15.51 -3.90
C ILE A 309 -1.08 -16.65 -2.93
N GLU A 310 -1.11 -17.90 -3.39
CA GLU A 310 -0.75 -19.05 -2.59
C GLU A 310 0.72 -19.06 -2.23
N HIS A 311 1.60 -18.72 -3.16
CA HIS A 311 3.03 -18.58 -2.90
C HIS A 311 3.29 -17.53 -1.79
N CYS A 312 2.63 -16.38 -1.85
CA CYS A 312 2.69 -15.37 -0.80
C CYS A 312 2.22 -15.91 0.56
N HIS A 313 1.15 -16.70 0.58
CA HIS A 313 0.66 -17.33 1.81
C HIS A 313 1.73 -18.28 2.40
N VAL A 314 2.27 -19.16 1.58
CA VAL A 314 3.28 -20.16 2.02
C VAL A 314 4.58 -19.49 2.45
N MET A 315 5.12 -18.57 1.64
CA MET A 315 6.35 -17.86 1.97
C MET A 315 6.20 -16.93 3.16
N GLY A 316 5.04 -16.28 3.28
CA GLY A 316 4.73 -15.41 4.42
C GLY A 316 4.67 -16.18 5.73
N LYS A 317 4.04 -17.35 5.74
CA LYS A 317 4.02 -18.24 6.90
C LYS A 317 5.42 -18.69 7.27
N TYR A 318 6.19 -19.18 6.29
CA TYR A 318 7.57 -19.60 6.49
C TYR A 318 8.44 -18.48 7.06
N PHE A 319 8.37 -17.29 6.47
CA PHE A 319 9.16 -16.14 6.92
C PHE A 319 8.79 -15.73 8.35
N LYS A 320 7.50 -15.71 8.67
CA LYS A 320 7.01 -15.39 10.02
C LYS A 320 7.54 -16.39 11.05
N GLU A 321 7.46 -17.69 10.79
CA GLU A 321 8.00 -18.74 11.65
C GLU A 321 9.50 -18.54 11.92
N LYS A 322 10.29 -18.21 10.89
CA LYS A 322 11.73 -17.91 11.04
C LYS A 322 12.00 -16.65 11.88
N LEU A 323 11.18 -15.62 11.76
CA LEU A 323 11.29 -14.42 12.59
C LEU A 323 10.86 -14.70 14.05
N GLU A 324 9.87 -15.57 14.26
CA GLU A 324 9.45 -16.03 15.58
C GLU A 324 10.54 -16.87 16.27
N ASP A 325 11.30 -17.68 15.53
CA ASP A 325 12.48 -18.40 16.04
C ASP A 325 13.57 -17.41 16.53
N LEU A 326 13.80 -16.31 15.79
CA LEU A 326 14.69 -15.23 16.26
C LEU A 326 14.15 -14.57 17.55
N ALA A 327 12.82 -14.36 17.64
CA ALA A 327 12.22 -13.78 18.83
C ALA A 327 12.37 -14.67 20.09
N GLN A 328 12.40 -15.98 19.93
CA GLN A 328 12.71 -16.90 21.02
C GLN A 328 14.17 -16.80 21.49
N LYS A 329 15.08 -16.49 20.58
CA LYS A 329 16.52 -16.37 20.85
C LYS A 329 16.91 -15.01 21.43
N PHE A 330 16.24 -13.93 21.00
CA PHE A 330 16.60 -12.55 21.33
C PHE A 330 15.49 -11.84 22.09
N SER A 331 15.67 -11.63 23.40
CA SER A 331 14.67 -11.05 24.30
C SER A 331 14.26 -9.61 24.00
N PHE A 332 15.06 -8.90 23.21
CA PHE A 332 14.76 -7.54 22.77
C PHE A 332 13.72 -7.48 21.63
N ILE A 333 13.40 -8.60 21.00
CA ILE A 333 12.27 -8.70 20.07
C ILE A 333 11.01 -8.88 20.91
N LYS A 334 10.08 -7.94 20.79
CA LYS A 334 8.84 -7.92 21.58
C LYS A 334 7.71 -8.67 20.92
N GLU A 335 7.59 -8.51 19.60
CA GLU A 335 6.52 -9.12 18.83
C GLU A 335 6.94 -9.32 17.37
N VAL A 336 6.49 -10.43 16.79
CA VAL A 336 6.49 -10.68 15.34
C VAL A 336 5.04 -10.71 14.88
N ARG A 337 4.65 -9.80 13.98
CA ARG A 337 3.27 -9.66 13.52
C ARG A 337 3.18 -9.43 12.02
N GLY A 338 1.99 -9.58 11.48
CA GLY A 338 1.73 -9.42 10.05
C GLY A 338 1.11 -10.67 9.43
N GLN A 339 0.84 -10.60 8.12
CA GLN A 339 0.15 -11.65 7.37
C GLN A 339 0.66 -11.69 5.92
N GLY A 340 0.86 -12.89 5.37
CA GLY A 340 1.52 -13.06 4.07
C GLY A 340 2.90 -12.40 4.08
N LEU A 341 3.21 -11.64 3.06
CA LEU A 341 4.50 -10.95 2.90
C LEU A 341 4.44 -9.45 3.29
N ILE A 342 3.66 -9.13 4.32
CA ILE A 342 3.76 -7.89 5.10
C ILE A 342 4.00 -8.27 6.55
N LEU A 343 5.27 -8.20 6.98
CA LEU A 343 5.70 -8.63 8.32
C LEU A 343 6.40 -7.49 9.04
N GLY A 344 6.20 -7.44 10.36
CA GLY A 344 6.81 -6.49 11.27
C GLY A 344 7.45 -7.21 12.46
N VAL A 345 8.65 -6.76 12.85
CA VAL A 345 9.34 -7.21 14.06
C VAL A 345 9.53 -6.00 14.96
N GLU A 346 8.80 -5.97 16.07
CA GLU A 346 8.91 -4.89 17.06
C GLU A 346 10.04 -5.17 18.03
N LEU A 347 10.86 -4.17 18.28
CA LEU A 347 12.02 -4.21 19.15
C LEU A 347 11.82 -3.33 20.39
N ASP A 348 12.57 -3.58 21.46
CA ASP A 348 12.65 -2.67 22.62
C ASP A 348 13.69 -1.55 22.44
N ARG A 349 14.25 -1.41 21.25
CA ARG A 349 15.35 -0.52 20.90
C ARG A 349 15.21 0.03 19.49
N PRO A 350 15.95 1.09 19.12
CA PRO A 350 15.93 1.63 17.76
C PRO A 350 16.35 0.61 16.71
N GLY A 351 15.57 0.48 15.63
CA GLY A 351 15.84 -0.43 14.52
C GLY A 351 16.79 0.13 13.44
N ALA A 352 17.03 1.44 13.41
CA ALA A 352 17.87 2.07 12.39
C ALA A 352 19.31 1.52 12.31
N PRO A 353 20.00 1.19 13.43
CA PRO A 353 21.31 0.53 13.36
C PRO A 353 21.26 -0.83 12.65
N ILE A 354 20.19 -1.62 12.90
CA ILE A 354 19.98 -2.93 12.26
C ILE A 354 19.76 -2.76 10.76
N VAL A 355 18.92 -1.80 10.34
CA VAL A 355 18.71 -1.49 8.91
C VAL A 355 20.04 -1.14 8.24
N THR A 356 20.87 -0.33 8.90
CA THR A 356 22.19 0.05 8.38
C THR A 356 23.15 -1.15 8.28
N ALA A 357 23.13 -2.03 9.25
CA ALA A 357 23.93 -3.27 9.25
C ALA A 357 23.46 -4.22 8.12
N CYS A 358 22.14 -4.45 7.98
CA CYS A 358 21.57 -5.24 6.88
C CYS A 358 21.98 -4.68 5.51
N MET A 359 21.92 -3.36 5.32
CA MET A 359 22.33 -2.73 4.05
C MET A 359 23.81 -2.97 3.74
N LYS A 360 24.70 -2.97 4.76
CA LYS A 360 26.12 -3.31 4.57
C LYS A 360 26.29 -4.77 4.13
N GLU A 361 25.46 -5.68 4.66
CA GLU A 361 25.43 -7.10 4.33
C GLU A 361 24.69 -7.40 3.01
N GLY A 362 24.14 -6.38 2.31
CA GLY A 362 23.46 -6.57 1.03
C GLY A 362 21.95 -6.84 1.14
N PHE A 363 21.31 -6.41 2.23
CA PHE A 363 19.86 -6.55 2.40
C PHE A 363 19.20 -5.19 2.62
N LEU A 364 18.19 -4.88 1.82
CA LEU A 364 17.36 -3.69 1.99
C LEU A 364 16.11 -4.06 2.78
N ILE A 365 16.05 -3.58 4.00
CA ILE A 365 14.87 -3.62 4.89
C ILE A 365 14.56 -2.20 5.34
N ASN A 366 13.40 -1.94 5.92
CA ASN A 366 13.15 -0.63 6.52
C ASN A 366 12.68 -0.73 7.98
N CYS A 367 12.76 0.40 8.68
CA CYS A 367 12.27 0.55 10.04
C CYS A 367 11.25 1.67 10.08
N ILE A 368 10.13 1.42 10.74
CA ILE A 368 9.04 2.36 11.00
C ILE A 368 8.83 2.50 12.51
N HIS A 369 8.20 3.58 12.94
CA HIS A 369 8.00 3.85 14.38
C HIS A 369 9.26 3.69 15.24
N GLU A 370 10.44 4.01 14.66
CA GLU A 370 11.75 3.93 15.30
C GLU A 370 12.23 2.51 15.68
N ASN A 371 11.32 1.59 15.98
CA ASN A 371 11.62 0.26 16.54
C ASN A 371 10.93 -0.93 15.85
N VAL A 372 10.21 -0.72 14.75
CA VAL A 372 9.58 -1.83 14.01
C VAL A 372 10.32 -2.07 12.70
N LEU A 373 11.05 -3.16 12.61
CA LEU A 373 11.61 -3.64 11.34
C LEU A 373 10.45 -4.15 10.48
N ARG A 374 10.32 -3.65 9.26
CA ARG A 374 9.26 -4.04 8.34
C ARG A 374 9.82 -4.71 7.10
N PHE A 375 9.16 -5.78 6.68
CA PHE A 375 9.51 -6.59 5.53
C PHE A 375 8.35 -6.64 4.54
N LEU A 376 8.62 -6.23 3.29
CA LEU A 376 7.66 -6.13 2.19
C LEU A 376 8.30 -6.64 0.89
N PRO A 377 8.89 -7.85 0.86
CA PRO A 377 9.56 -8.34 -0.33
C PRO A 377 8.57 -8.50 -1.51
N PRO A 378 9.03 -8.60 -2.75
CA PRO A 378 8.19 -9.04 -3.87
C PRO A 378 7.48 -10.36 -3.56
N LEU A 379 6.29 -10.59 -4.14
CA LEU A 379 5.54 -11.85 -3.92
C LEU A 379 6.28 -13.08 -4.46
N ILE A 380 7.21 -12.86 -5.37
CA ILE A 380 8.05 -13.87 -6.02
C ILE A 380 9.28 -14.26 -5.18
N ILE A 381 9.38 -13.81 -3.92
CA ILE A 381 10.51 -14.14 -3.02
C ILE A 381 10.59 -15.65 -2.80
N GLU A 382 11.79 -16.19 -2.80
CA GLU A 382 12.03 -17.62 -2.58
C GLU A 382 12.51 -17.89 -1.15
N LYS A 383 12.42 -19.15 -0.76
CA LYS A 383 12.77 -19.62 0.57
C LYS A 383 14.24 -19.34 0.90
N GLU A 384 15.12 -19.54 -0.06
CA GLU A 384 16.56 -19.32 0.05
C GLU A 384 16.89 -17.85 0.32
N ASP A 385 16.19 -16.91 -0.29
CA ASP A 385 16.36 -15.47 -0.04
C ASP A 385 15.96 -15.10 1.39
N ILE A 386 14.88 -15.72 1.90
CA ILE A 386 14.41 -15.54 3.29
C ILE A 386 15.44 -16.09 4.28
N ASP A 387 15.95 -17.32 4.03
CA ASP A 387 16.95 -17.96 4.90
C ASP A 387 18.23 -17.10 5.00
N LEU A 388 18.72 -16.58 3.88
CA LEU A 388 19.88 -15.68 3.86
C LEU A 388 19.68 -14.39 4.68
N LEU A 389 18.49 -13.78 4.60
CA LEU A 389 18.18 -12.62 5.45
C LEU A 389 18.14 -13.00 6.93
N VAL A 390 17.45 -14.10 7.27
CA VAL A 390 17.30 -14.53 8.67
C VAL A 390 18.64 -14.88 9.30
N GLU A 391 19.53 -15.60 8.59
CA GLU A 391 20.90 -15.86 9.01
C GLU A 391 21.70 -14.57 9.23
N THR A 392 21.49 -13.59 8.37
CA THR A 392 22.15 -12.28 8.50
C THR A 392 21.63 -11.50 9.70
N LEU A 393 20.30 -11.49 9.93
CA LEU A 393 19.70 -10.90 11.12
C LEU A 393 20.20 -11.59 12.41
N ASP A 394 20.30 -12.91 12.42
CA ASP A 394 20.82 -13.66 13.55
C ASP A 394 22.25 -13.22 13.94
N ARG A 395 23.13 -13.05 12.96
CA ARG A 395 24.50 -12.53 13.19
C ARG A 395 24.50 -11.09 13.72
N ILE A 396 23.71 -10.21 13.09
CA ILE A 396 23.61 -8.79 13.48
C ILE A 396 23.05 -8.65 14.90
N PHE A 397 22.12 -9.52 15.29
CA PHE A 397 21.50 -9.50 16.62
C PHE A 397 22.42 -10.04 17.72
N MET A 398 23.48 -10.79 17.38
CA MET A 398 24.51 -11.23 18.32
C MET A 398 25.57 -10.16 18.62
N GLU A 399 25.72 -9.16 17.76
CA GLU A 399 26.64 -8.02 17.92
C GLU A 399 26.04 -6.91 18.82
#